data_a0b18ced0bb9acb92a5449188825281d
#
_entry.id   a0b18ced0bb9acb92a5449188825281d
#
_cell.length_a   1.000
_cell.length_b   1.000
_cell.length_c   1.000
_cell.angle_alpha   90.00
_cell.angle_beta   90.00
_cell.angle_gamma   90.00
#
_symmetry.space_group_name_H-M   'P 1'
#
loop_
_entity.id
_entity.type
_entity.pdbx_description
1 polymer ?
#
loop_
_entity_poly.entity_id
_entity_poly.type
_entity_poly.pdbx_seq_one_letter_code
_entity_poly.pdbx_strand_id
1 'polypeptide(L)'
;MSIGNVMQQMLEKVNREFPLTEKSAGEFAAIKAKGMKFVIKQYEAKGLGNVSVMEAKGFFGLMQMDTLIINPLERDLPLFSYDRVLAMGNDTLIIELYDTFVEKQDISVLELWKEENKNLPDHDLGEHWYDSIKLTESVSKKGKKEHSSAFDKFTAAYFEKFLNSDAAKVVVSDVKVKNEKASVYVEGLLSNGGPSTDVFKKEFGEPKTAKLFRKVLFGTEK
;
A
#
# COMPACT_ATOMS: atom_id res chain seq x y z
N MET A 1 -19.55 -6.21 -2.09
CA MET A 1 -18.37 -6.28 -2.98
C MET A 1 -17.33 -7.16 -2.30
N SER A 2 -16.49 -7.87 -3.07
CA SER A 2 -15.32 -8.54 -2.50
C SER A 2 -14.20 -7.51 -2.28
N ILE A 3 -13.23 -7.79 -1.41
CA ILE A 3 -12.07 -6.92 -1.15
C ILE A 3 -11.36 -6.57 -2.47
N GLY A 4 -11.05 -7.58 -3.31
CA GLY A 4 -10.38 -7.39 -4.59
C GLY A 4 -11.05 -6.40 -5.53
N ASN A 5 -12.36 -6.16 -5.37
CA ASN A 5 -13.09 -5.20 -6.19
C ASN A 5 -12.67 -3.74 -5.90
N VAL A 6 -12.43 -3.37 -4.64
CA VAL A 6 -11.97 -1.99 -4.31
C VAL A 6 -10.54 -1.76 -4.79
N MET A 7 -9.65 -2.72 -4.58
CA MET A 7 -8.29 -2.66 -5.10
C MET A 7 -8.26 -2.56 -6.63
N GLN A 8 -9.12 -3.32 -7.32
CA GLN A 8 -9.27 -3.22 -8.76
C GLN A 8 -9.75 -1.82 -9.21
N GLN A 9 -10.72 -1.22 -8.49
CA GLN A 9 -11.17 0.14 -8.75
C GLN A 9 -10.05 1.17 -8.55
N MET A 10 -9.22 0.99 -7.51
CA MET A 10 -8.05 1.85 -7.30
C MET A 10 -7.06 1.75 -8.46
N LEU A 11 -6.75 0.53 -8.94
CA LEU A 11 -5.90 0.33 -10.11
C LEU A 11 -6.47 0.98 -11.37
N GLU A 12 -7.76 0.86 -11.60
CA GLU A 12 -8.44 1.49 -12.75
C GLU A 12 -8.38 3.01 -12.66
N LYS A 13 -8.47 3.60 -11.46
CA LYS A 13 -8.28 5.03 -11.26
C LYS A 13 -6.83 5.44 -11.55
N VAL A 14 -5.85 4.70 -11.04
CA VAL A 14 -4.43 4.97 -11.38
C VAL A 14 -4.25 4.91 -12.89
N ASN A 15 -4.74 3.87 -13.55
CA ASN A 15 -4.56 3.69 -15.00
C ASN A 15 -5.19 4.79 -15.86
N ARG A 16 -6.25 5.44 -15.38
CA ARG A 16 -6.86 6.59 -16.07
C ARG A 16 -6.00 7.84 -16.01
N GLU A 17 -5.37 8.11 -14.87
CA GLU A 17 -4.54 9.29 -14.64
C GLU A 17 -3.08 9.07 -15.09
N PHE A 18 -2.59 7.85 -14.86
CA PHE A 18 -1.22 7.43 -15.08
C PHE A 18 -1.20 6.06 -15.78
N PRO A 19 -1.05 6.01 -17.10
CA PRO A 19 -1.11 4.76 -17.85
C PRO A 19 -0.20 3.68 -17.28
N LEU A 20 -0.78 2.51 -16.97
CA LEU A 20 -0.08 1.37 -16.37
C LEU A 20 0.53 0.46 -17.43
N THR A 21 1.79 0.12 -17.26
CA THR A 21 2.47 -0.93 -18.03
C THR A 21 2.86 -2.06 -17.07
N GLU A 22 2.30 -3.25 -17.27
CA GLU A 22 2.63 -4.41 -16.43
C GLU A 22 4.10 -4.80 -16.60
N LYS A 23 4.77 -4.97 -15.47
CA LYS A 23 6.14 -5.48 -15.38
C LYS A 23 6.11 -6.94 -14.92
N SER A 24 7.12 -7.69 -15.31
CA SER A 24 7.23 -9.06 -14.83
C SER A 24 7.63 -9.10 -13.35
N ALA A 25 6.77 -9.67 -12.51
CA ALA A 25 7.12 -10.00 -11.13
C ALA A 25 8.03 -11.26 -11.03
N GLY A 26 8.34 -11.90 -12.17
CA GLY A 26 9.25 -13.04 -12.25
C GLY A 26 8.82 -14.20 -11.35
N GLU A 27 9.76 -14.71 -10.57
CA GLU A 27 9.54 -15.80 -9.61
C GLU A 27 8.55 -15.44 -8.48
N PHE A 28 8.21 -14.17 -8.30
CA PHE A 28 7.30 -13.69 -7.26
C PHE A 28 5.84 -13.57 -7.74
N ALA A 29 5.57 -13.75 -9.04
CA ALA A 29 4.21 -13.59 -9.57
C ALA A 29 3.17 -14.49 -8.87
N ALA A 30 3.60 -15.67 -8.41
CA ALA A 30 2.77 -16.59 -7.63
C ALA A 30 3.65 -17.35 -6.64
N ILE A 31 3.49 -17.06 -5.35
CA ILE A 31 4.27 -17.67 -4.28
C ILE A 31 3.38 -18.26 -3.19
N LYS A 32 3.92 -19.16 -2.39
CA LYS A 32 3.24 -19.72 -1.22
C LYS A 32 4.08 -19.46 0.03
N ALA A 33 3.43 -19.01 1.09
CA ALA A 33 4.06 -18.80 2.38
C ALA A 33 3.03 -19.02 3.50
N LYS A 34 3.42 -19.71 4.57
CA LYS A 34 2.57 -20.01 5.74
C LYS A 34 1.16 -20.51 5.40
N GLY A 35 1.03 -21.39 4.41
CA GLY A 35 -0.26 -21.95 4.00
C GLY A 35 -1.16 -21.00 3.20
N MET A 36 -0.67 -19.82 2.86
CA MET A 36 -1.33 -18.87 1.98
C MET A 36 -0.71 -18.88 0.58
N LYS A 37 -1.55 -18.66 -0.42
CA LYS A 37 -1.13 -18.40 -1.80
C LYS A 37 -1.20 -16.91 -2.06
N PHE A 38 -0.09 -16.35 -2.53
CA PHE A 38 0.05 -14.96 -2.93
C PHE A 38 0.15 -14.85 -4.45
N VAL A 39 -0.55 -13.89 -5.02
CA VAL A 39 -0.44 -13.49 -6.42
C VAL A 39 0.00 -12.03 -6.41
N ILE A 40 1.12 -11.73 -7.07
CA ILE A 40 1.74 -10.42 -7.06
C ILE A 40 1.86 -9.93 -8.51
N LYS A 41 1.45 -8.69 -8.73
CA LYS A 41 1.66 -7.98 -10.00
C LYS A 41 2.35 -6.66 -9.74
N GLN A 42 3.15 -6.25 -10.69
CA GLN A 42 3.89 -4.98 -10.68
C GLN A 42 3.57 -4.20 -11.94
N TYR A 43 3.46 -2.90 -11.80
CA TYR A 43 3.23 -1.98 -12.91
C TYR A 43 4.17 -0.78 -12.79
N GLU A 44 4.57 -0.27 -13.95
CA GLU A 44 5.08 1.08 -14.09
C GLU A 44 3.90 1.98 -14.46
N ALA A 45 3.61 2.96 -13.60
CA ALA A 45 2.62 4.00 -13.85
C ALA A 45 3.36 5.22 -14.41
N LYS A 46 3.20 5.46 -15.72
CA LYS A 46 3.91 6.57 -16.41
C LYS A 46 3.51 7.91 -15.82
N GLY A 47 4.49 8.65 -15.34
CA GLY A 47 4.31 9.96 -14.71
C GLY A 47 3.96 9.89 -13.22
N LEU A 48 3.93 8.68 -12.62
CA LEU A 48 3.71 8.46 -11.18
C LEU A 48 4.87 7.68 -10.55
N GLY A 49 5.13 6.44 -11.01
CA GLY A 49 6.16 5.58 -10.43
C GLY A 49 5.79 4.10 -10.40
N ASN A 50 6.24 3.39 -9.37
CA ASN A 50 5.96 1.96 -9.21
C ASN A 50 4.61 1.74 -8.52
N VAL A 51 3.84 0.81 -9.07
CA VAL A 51 2.58 0.33 -8.48
C VAL A 51 2.65 -1.18 -8.37
N SER A 52 2.38 -1.73 -7.20
CA SER A 52 2.30 -3.17 -7.02
C SER A 52 1.02 -3.57 -6.30
N VAL A 53 0.53 -4.75 -6.63
CA VAL A 53 -0.60 -5.36 -5.96
C VAL A 53 -0.26 -6.77 -5.53
N MET A 54 -0.78 -7.16 -4.38
CA MET A 54 -0.63 -8.51 -3.85
C MET A 54 -1.97 -8.98 -3.31
N GLU A 55 -2.46 -10.08 -3.85
CA GLU A 55 -3.62 -10.80 -3.32
C GLU A 55 -3.16 -12.05 -2.60
N ALA A 56 -3.66 -12.28 -1.40
CA ALA A 56 -3.37 -13.50 -0.66
C ALA A 56 -4.65 -14.20 -0.20
N LYS A 57 -4.67 -15.52 -0.35
CA LYS A 57 -5.77 -16.38 0.11
C LYS A 57 -5.21 -17.61 0.81
N GLY A 58 -5.78 -17.95 1.95
CA GLY A 58 -5.35 -19.10 2.73
C GLY A 58 -6.43 -19.63 3.66
N PHE A 59 -6.05 -20.67 4.40
CA PHE A 59 -6.92 -21.31 5.41
C PHE A 59 -8.31 -21.68 4.85
N PHE A 60 -8.35 -22.32 3.67
CA PHE A 60 -9.58 -22.71 2.97
C PHE A 60 -10.53 -21.55 2.69
N GLY A 61 -9.98 -20.33 2.45
CA GLY A 61 -10.76 -19.13 2.16
C GLY A 61 -11.21 -18.36 3.40
N LEU A 62 -10.84 -18.78 4.60
CA LEU A 62 -11.15 -18.08 5.85
C LEU A 62 -10.30 -16.82 6.05
N MET A 63 -9.20 -16.69 5.31
CA MET A 63 -8.34 -15.51 5.30
C MET A 63 -8.11 -15.05 3.86
N GLN A 64 -8.34 -13.78 3.64
CA GLN A 64 -8.03 -13.08 2.40
C GLN A 64 -7.35 -11.76 2.76
N MET A 65 -6.33 -11.39 1.97
CA MET A 65 -5.64 -10.12 2.10
C MET A 65 -5.40 -9.54 0.71
N ASP A 66 -5.66 -8.25 0.57
CA ASP A 66 -5.34 -7.46 -0.61
C ASP A 66 -4.45 -6.30 -0.20
N THR A 67 -3.33 -6.14 -0.90
CA THR A 67 -2.36 -5.06 -0.69
C THR A 67 -2.17 -4.30 -2.00
N LEU A 68 -2.15 -2.97 -1.93
CA LEU A 68 -1.75 -2.09 -3.03
C LEU A 68 -0.70 -1.12 -2.50
N ILE A 69 0.43 -1.05 -3.19
CA ILE A 69 1.53 -0.13 -2.85
C ILE A 69 1.75 0.79 -4.06
N ILE A 70 1.84 2.10 -3.80
CA ILE A 70 2.27 3.09 -4.78
C ILE A 70 3.52 3.77 -4.23
N ASN A 71 4.63 3.64 -4.95
CA ASN A 71 5.83 4.43 -4.71
C ASN A 71 5.91 5.52 -5.80
N PRO A 72 5.51 6.77 -5.48
CA PRO A 72 5.31 7.84 -6.47
C PRO A 72 6.63 8.55 -6.77
N LEU A 73 7.52 7.91 -7.53
CA LEU A 73 8.86 8.42 -7.84
C LEU A 73 8.87 9.69 -8.70
N GLU A 74 7.79 9.96 -9.47
CA GLU A 74 7.70 11.09 -10.40
C GLU A 74 6.73 12.18 -9.93
N ARG A 75 5.94 11.92 -8.87
CA ARG A 75 5.06 12.90 -8.22
C ARG A 75 5.45 13.07 -6.75
N ASP A 76 5.34 14.30 -6.25
CA ASP A 76 5.69 14.57 -4.85
C ASP A 76 4.53 14.24 -3.91
N LEU A 77 4.07 13.00 -4.02
CA LEU A 77 3.11 12.32 -3.14
C LEU A 77 3.85 11.50 -2.09
N PRO A 78 3.24 11.22 -0.93
CA PRO A 78 3.80 10.25 0.02
C PRO A 78 3.73 8.83 -0.56
N LEU A 79 4.60 7.94 -0.10
CA LEU A 79 4.45 6.51 -0.39
C LEU A 79 3.11 6.04 0.21
N PHE A 80 2.33 5.35 -0.59
CA PHE A 80 0.99 4.87 -0.25
C PHE A 80 0.99 3.36 -0.09
N SER A 81 0.54 2.87 1.05
CA SER A 81 0.30 1.45 1.31
C SER A 81 -1.16 1.25 1.73
N TYR A 82 -1.84 0.35 1.05
CA TYR A 82 -3.19 -0.10 1.37
C TYR A 82 -3.16 -1.59 1.64
N ASP A 83 -3.71 -1.97 2.77
CA ASP A 83 -3.95 -3.36 3.15
C ASP A 83 -5.40 -3.55 3.57
N ARG A 84 -6.01 -4.61 3.07
CA ARG A 84 -7.32 -5.08 3.50
C ARG A 84 -7.24 -6.53 3.89
N VAL A 85 -7.63 -6.84 5.11
CA VAL A 85 -7.58 -8.20 5.64
C VAL A 85 -8.96 -8.65 6.10
N LEU A 86 -9.49 -9.69 5.45
CA LEU A 86 -10.64 -10.44 5.94
C LEU A 86 -10.16 -11.70 6.62
N ALA A 87 -10.42 -11.83 7.92
CA ALA A 87 -10.03 -13.00 8.69
C ALA A 87 -11.07 -13.29 9.78
N MET A 88 -11.56 -14.53 9.83
CA MET A 88 -12.45 -15.01 10.90
C MET A 88 -13.66 -14.09 11.17
N GLY A 89 -14.29 -13.57 10.09
CA GLY A 89 -15.46 -12.69 10.19
C GLY A 89 -15.15 -11.23 10.57
N ASN A 90 -13.89 -10.89 10.78
CA ASN A 90 -13.44 -9.52 10.94
C ASN A 90 -12.93 -8.98 9.60
N ASP A 91 -13.02 -7.68 9.48
CA ASP A 91 -12.58 -6.90 8.33
C ASP A 91 -11.69 -5.77 8.85
N THR A 92 -10.46 -5.73 8.38
CA THR A 92 -9.46 -4.73 8.77
C THR A 92 -9.02 -3.95 7.53
N LEU A 93 -9.13 -2.65 7.59
CA LEU A 93 -8.67 -1.70 6.59
C LEU A 93 -7.49 -0.91 7.17
N ILE A 94 -6.39 -0.89 6.46
CA ILE A 94 -5.20 -0.11 6.80
C ILE A 94 -4.79 0.67 5.55
N ILE A 95 -4.65 1.98 5.69
CA ILE A 95 -4.06 2.86 4.68
C ILE A 95 -2.96 3.64 5.40
N GLU A 96 -1.73 3.42 5.01
CA GLU A 96 -0.58 4.12 5.58
C GLU A 96 0.09 4.97 4.52
N LEU A 97 0.36 6.21 4.89
CA LEU A 97 1.11 7.17 4.11
C LEU A 97 2.44 7.43 4.80
N TYR A 98 3.53 7.30 4.05
CA TYR A 98 4.87 7.52 4.60
C TYR A 98 5.51 8.75 3.96
N ASP A 99 6.10 9.59 4.79
CA ASP A 99 6.74 10.85 4.37
C ASP A 99 7.95 10.57 3.48
N THR A 100 7.68 10.55 2.19
CA THR A 100 8.68 10.52 1.13
C THR A 100 8.68 11.80 0.31
N PHE A 101 8.04 12.88 0.78
CA PHE A 101 8.06 14.16 0.09
C PHE A 101 9.48 14.69 -0.10
N VAL A 102 9.78 15.21 -1.28
CA VAL A 102 11.00 15.98 -1.52
C VAL A 102 10.82 17.40 -0.99
N GLU A 103 9.65 17.97 -1.26
CA GLU A 103 9.20 19.24 -0.72
C GLU A 103 7.87 19.02 0.00
N LYS A 104 7.66 19.74 1.11
CA LYS A 104 6.43 19.58 1.89
C LYS A 104 5.21 19.96 1.05
N GLN A 105 4.29 19.02 0.89
CA GLN A 105 3.05 19.19 0.15
C GLN A 105 1.84 19.20 1.09
N ASP A 106 0.75 19.84 0.65
CA ASP A 106 -0.53 19.82 1.35
C ASP A 106 -1.38 18.64 0.90
N ILE A 107 -1.69 17.75 1.84
CA ILE A 107 -2.62 16.63 1.70
C ILE A 107 -3.72 16.65 2.78
N SER A 108 -3.95 17.80 3.42
CA SER A 108 -4.93 17.97 4.50
C SER A 108 -6.36 17.57 4.12
N VAL A 109 -6.69 17.55 2.84
CA VAL A 109 -7.95 17.01 2.32
C VAL A 109 -8.23 15.58 2.79
N LEU A 110 -7.19 14.80 3.05
CA LEU A 110 -7.30 13.43 3.56
C LEU A 110 -7.64 13.41 5.06
N GLU A 111 -7.08 14.33 5.84
CA GLU A 111 -7.42 14.49 7.26
C GLU A 111 -8.88 14.93 7.43
N LEU A 112 -9.32 15.90 6.63
CA LEU A 112 -10.74 16.32 6.62
C LEU A 112 -11.67 15.14 6.31
N TRP A 113 -11.31 14.28 5.36
CA TRP A 113 -12.09 13.09 5.04
C TRP A 113 -12.13 12.06 6.19
N LYS A 114 -11.03 11.89 6.93
CA LYS A 114 -11.00 11.05 8.14
C LYS A 114 -11.99 11.57 9.19
N GLU A 115 -11.96 12.85 9.47
CA GLU A 115 -12.86 13.48 10.45
C GLU A 115 -14.35 13.34 10.06
N GLU A 116 -14.68 13.51 8.77
CA GLU A 116 -16.03 13.30 8.25
C GLU A 116 -16.52 11.85 8.44
N ASN A 117 -15.61 10.88 8.56
CA ASN A 117 -15.88 9.45 8.69
C ASN A 117 -15.41 8.85 10.02
N LYS A 118 -15.27 9.65 11.05
CA LYS A 118 -14.83 9.21 12.38
C LYS A 118 -15.76 8.21 13.08
N ASN A 119 -16.99 8.04 12.59
CA ASN A 119 -17.94 7.04 13.08
C ASN A 119 -17.57 5.59 12.68
N LEU A 120 -16.64 5.41 11.75
CA LEU A 120 -16.13 4.07 11.43
C LEU A 120 -15.21 3.59 12.54
N PRO A 121 -15.32 2.31 12.96
CA PRO A 121 -14.59 1.79 14.11
C PRO A 121 -13.08 1.81 13.88
N ASP A 122 -12.35 2.49 14.77
CA ASP A 122 -10.89 2.59 14.73
C ASP A 122 -10.21 1.27 15.10
N HIS A 123 -8.98 1.14 14.67
CA HIS A 123 -8.10 0.03 15.00
C HIS A 123 -6.73 0.56 15.43
N ASP A 124 -6.35 0.26 16.65
CA ASP A 124 -4.99 0.51 17.13
C ASP A 124 -4.06 -0.59 16.61
N LEU A 125 -3.04 -0.19 15.87
CA LEU A 125 -2.00 -1.08 15.34
C LEU A 125 -0.82 -1.24 16.30
N GLY A 126 -0.81 -0.48 17.43
CA GLY A 126 0.33 -0.40 18.33
C GLY A 126 1.46 0.45 17.76
N GLU A 127 2.60 0.41 18.45
CA GLU A 127 3.79 1.19 18.08
C GLU A 127 4.66 0.44 17.06
N HIS A 128 5.16 1.19 16.09
CA HIS A 128 6.03 0.66 15.05
C HIS A 128 7.25 1.56 14.85
N TRP A 129 8.36 0.97 14.42
CA TRP A 129 9.60 1.71 14.14
C TRP A 129 9.42 2.82 13.07
N TYR A 130 8.44 2.68 12.19
CA TYR A 130 8.14 3.63 11.11
C TYR A 130 7.15 4.73 11.49
N ASP A 131 6.67 4.78 12.73
CA ASP A 131 5.69 5.79 13.15
C ASP A 131 6.24 7.22 13.04
N SER A 132 7.57 7.38 13.16
CA SER A 132 8.24 8.68 12.98
C SER A 132 8.17 9.24 11.56
N ILE A 133 7.90 8.41 10.55
CA ILE A 133 7.76 8.80 9.15
C ILE A 133 6.35 8.56 8.61
N LYS A 134 5.47 8.00 9.43
CA LYS A 134 4.06 7.80 9.07
C LYS A 134 3.29 9.11 9.24
N LEU A 135 2.57 9.50 8.19
CA LEU A 135 1.77 10.71 8.19
C LEU A 135 0.46 10.53 8.96
N THR A 136 -0.02 11.62 9.57
CA THR A 136 -1.23 11.65 10.40
C THR A 136 -2.50 11.33 9.61
N GLU A 137 -2.48 11.55 8.30
CA GLU A 137 -3.55 11.21 7.37
C GLU A 137 -3.77 9.70 7.21
N SER A 138 -2.84 8.88 7.68
CA SER A 138 -2.97 7.40 7.70
C SER A 138 -4.21 6.95 8.47
N VAL A 139 -4.78 5.82 8.06
CA VAL A 139 -6.05 5.28 8.57
C VAL A 139 -5.91 3.82 8.95
N SER A 140 -6.43 3.46 10.12
CA SER A 140 -6.62 2.06 10.48
C SER A 140 -8.01 1.85 11.07
N LYS A 141 -8.77 0.94 10.49
CA LYS A 141 -10.15 0.61 10.88
C LYS A 141 -10.33 -0.89 10.99
N LYS A 142 -11.12 -1.34 11.97
CA LYS A 142 -11.43 -2.76 12.12
C LYS A 142 -12.85 -2.95 12.58
N GLY A 143 -13.57 -3.76 11.84
CA GLY A 143 -14.97 -4.07 12.15
C GLY A 143 -15.31 -5.52 11.84
N LYS A 144 -16.59 -5.85 11.92
CA LYS A 144 -17.15 -7.09 11.42
C LYS A 144 -17.43 -6.96 9.92
N LYS A 145 -17.74 -8.07 9.27
CA LYS A 145 -18.06 -8.14 7.83
C LYS A 145 -19.19 -7.17 7.40
N GLU A 146 -20.09 -6.81 8.30
CA GLU A 146 -21.13 -5.80 8.03
C GLU A 146 -20.58 -4.40 7.73
N HIS A 147 -19.39 -4.07 8.22
CA HIS A 147 -18.70 -2.81 7.94
C HIS A 147 -18.03 -2.78 6.56
N SER A 148 -17.90 -3.94 5.88
CA SER A 148 -17.13 -4.04 4.63
C SER A 148 -17.59 -3.04 3.57
N SER A 149 -18.90 -2.85 3.40
CA SER A 149 -19.42 -1.89 2.42
C SER A 149 -19.10 -0.43 2.76
N ALA A 150 -19.08 -0.09 4.06
CA ALA A 150 -18.70 1.25 4.50
C ALA A 150 -17.18 1.48 4.32
N PHE A 151 -16.36 0.48 4.64
CA PHE A 151 -14.92 0.52 4.41
C PHE A 151 -14.59 0.62 2.91
N ASP A 152 -15.32 -0.08 2.03
CA ASP A 152 -15.16 0.02 0.58
C ASP A 152 -15.42 1.43 0.06
N LYS A 153 -16.53 2.04 0.51
CA LYS A 153 -16.90 3.42 0.14
C LYS A 153 -15.86 4.42 0.66
N PHE A 154 -15.46 4.25 1.91
CA PHE A 154 -14.43 5.08 2.53
C PHE A 154 -13.13 5.02 1.72
N THR A 155 -12.63 3.80 1.44
CA THR A 155 -11.38 3.59 0.71
C THR A 155 -11.42 4.19 -0.69
N ALA A 156 -12.52 3.97 -1.43
CA ALA A 156 -12.66 4.49 -2.79
C ALA A 156 -12.61 6.02 -2.83
N ALA A 157 -13.27 6.69 -1.89
CA ALA A 157 -13.27 8.15 -1.80
C ALA A 157 -11.95 8.71 -1.25
N TYR A 158 -11.35 8.05 -0.25
CA TYR A 158 -10.03 8.42 0.26
C TYR A 158 -8.98 8.38 -0.86
N PHE A 159 -8.95 7.29 -1.61
CA PHE A 159 -8.02 7.10 -2.71
C PHE A 159 -8.23 8.12 -3.85
N GLU A 160 -9.49 8.45 -4.13
CA GLU A 160 -9.80 9.51 -5.10
C GLU A 160 -9.26 10.87 -4.65
N LYS A 161 -9.44 11.23 -3.37
CA LYS A 161 -8.87 12.46 -2.81
C LYS A 161 -7.34 12.46 -2.83
N PHE A 162 -6.71 11.31 -2.56
CA PHE A 162 -5.26 11.15 -2.65
C PHE A 162 -4.74 11.44 -4.06
N LEU A 163 -5.31 10.81 -5.10
CA LEU A 163 -4.89 11.01 -6.48
C LEU A 163 -5.24 12.41 -7.06
N ASN A 164 -6.29 13.05 -6.53
CA ASN A 164 -6.72 14.38 -6.97
C ASN A 164 -6.16 15.52 -6.09
N SER A 165 -5.35 15.21 -5.09
CA SER A 165 -4.72 16.24 -4.25
C SER A 165 -3.80 17.15 -5.06
N ASP A 166 -3.53 18.34 -4.54
CA ASP A 166 -2.58 19.25 -5.21
C ASP A 166 -1.18 18.64 -5.24
N ALA A 167 -0.79 17.88 -4.23
CA ALA A 167 0.46 17.13 -4.20
C ALA A 167 0.60 16.17 -5.42
N ALA A 168 -0.49 15.55 -5.87
CA ALA A 168 -0.45 14.66 -7.05
C ALA A 168 -0.13 15.38 -8.38
N LYS A 169 -0.29 16.71 -8.42
CA LYS A 169 0.02 17.52 -9.59
C LYS A 169 1.49 17.96 -9.63
N VAL A 170 2.16 17.92 -8.46
CA VAL A 170 3.55 18.38 -8.34
C VAL A 170 4.50 17.30 -8.85
N VAL A 171 5.29 17.66 -9.87
CA VAL A 171 6.39 16.80 -10.35
C VAL A 171 7.53 16.88 -9.36
N VAL A 172 8.11 15.73 -9.03
CA VAL A 172 9.27 15.64 -8.13
C VAL A 172 10.44 16.46 -8.68
N SER A 173 11.00 17.35 -7.87
CA SER A 173 12.15 18.18 -8.23
C SER A 173 13.46 17.37 -8.24
N ASP A 174 13.57 16.32 -7.41
CA ASP A 174 14.73 15.43 -7.32
C ASP A 174 14.29 13.96 -7.10
N VAL A 175 14.28 13.22 -8.21
CA VAL A 175 13.90 11.79 -8.23
C VAL A 175 14.86 10.94 -7.39
N LYS A 176 16.15 11.34 -7.28
CA LYS A 176 17.13 10.60 -6.49
C LYS A 176 16.82 10.71 -5.01
N VAL A 177 16.58 11.92 -4.51
CA VAL A 177 16.16 12.16 -3.12
C VAL A 177 14.85 11.43 -2.81
N LYS A 178 13.89 11.48 -3.74
CA LYS A 178 12.62 10.75 -3.62
C LYS A 178 12.83 9.25 -3.43
N ASN A 179 13.65 8.64 -4.30
CA ASN A 179 13.95 7.22 -4.22
C ASN A 179 14.76 6.84 -2.98
N GLU A 180 15.67 7.71 -2.53
CA GLU A 180 16.42 7.50 -1.28
C GLU A 180 15.49 7.46 -0.07
N LYS A 181 14.51 8.37 0.04
CA LYS A 181 13.52 8.35 1.12
C LYS A 181 12.66 7.07 1.10
N ALA A 182 12.18 6.66 -0.06
CA ALA A 182 11.45 5.39 -0.19
C ALA A 182 12.33 4.19 0.16
N SER A 183 13.61 4.20 -0.23
CA SER A 183 14.58 3.16 0.09
C SER A 183 14.84 3.05 1.59
N VAL A 184 14.92 4.17 2.31
CA VAL A 184 15.07 4.16 3.79
C VAL A 184 13.92 3.40 4.45
N TYR A 185 12.68 3.62 4.02
CA TYR A 185 11.53 2.86 4.52
C TYR A 185 11.64 1.37 4.20
N VAL A 186 12.00 1.01 2.96
CA VAL A 186 12.15 -0.39 2.52
C VAL A 186 13.26 -1.10 3.29
N GLU A 187 14.43 -0.45 3.47
CA GLU A 187 15.53 -1.00 4.28
C GLU A 187 15.15 -1.14 5.75
N GLY A 188 14.37 -0.20 6.26
CA GLY A 188 13.79 -0.29 7.61
C GLY A 188 12.89 -1.52 7.76
N LEU A 189 11.98 -1.80 6.80
CA LEU A 189 11.16 -3.02 6.79
C LEU A 189 12.03 -4.28 6.74
N LEU A 190 13.09 -4.25 5.95
CA LEU A 190 14.01 -5.39 5.83
C LEU A 190 14.88 -5.59 7.09
N SER A 191 15.20 -4.55 7.83
CA SER A 191 16.05 -4.62 9.03
C SER A 191 15.24 -4.87 10.31
N ASN A 192 14.17 -4.09 10.51
CA ASN A 192 13.41 -4.09 11.75
C ASN A 192 12.16 -4.98 11.71
N GLY A 193 11.83 -5.53 10.53
CA GLY A 193 10.65 -6.38 10.36
C GLY A 193 9.38 -5.60 10.06
N GLY A 194 8.33 -6.36 9.85
CA GLY A 194 6.97 -5.93 9.58
C GLY A 194 6.11 -7.14 9.20
N PRO A 195 4.78 -7.06 9.27
CA PRO A 195 3.90 -8.23 9.18
C PRO A 195 4.17 -9.14 7.96
N SER A 196 4.33 -8.56 6.78
CA SER A 196 4.62 -9.32 5.56
C SER A 196 6.10 -9.67 5.43
N THR A 197 7.00 -8.78 5.86
CA THR A 197 8.45 -8.97 5.77
C THR A 197 8.90 -10.22 6.54
N ASP A 198 8.42 -10.38 7.77
CA ASP A 198 8.80 -11.49 8.64
C ASP A 198 8.28 -12.84 8.10
N VAL A 199 7.10 -12.82 7.49
CA VAL A 199 6.55 -14.00 6.82
C VAL A 199 7.45 -14.44 5.67
N PHE A 200 7.83 -13.51 4.81
CA PHE A 200 8.65 -13.82 3.63
C PHE A 200 10.10 -14.14 3.98
N LYS A 201 10.70 -13.45 4.96
CA LYS A 201 12.05 -13.80 5.45
C LYS A 201 12.10 -15.23 5.97
N LYS A 202 11.10 -15.64 6.74
CA LYS A 202 11.04 -17.00 7.29
C LYS A 202 10.86 -18.05 6.20
N GLU A 203 10.14 -17.74 5.12
CA GLU A 203 9.82 -18.69 4.05
C GLU A 203 10.93 -18.75 2.99
N PHE A 204 11.50 -17.62 2.59
CA PHE A 204 12.40 -17.52 1.44
C PHE A 204 13.82 -17.09 1.81
N GLY A 205 14.07 -16.67 3.05
CA GLY A 205 15.32 -16.08 3.49
C GLY A 205 15.43 -14.58 3.12
N GLU A 206 16.40 -13.92 3.74
CA GLU A 206 16.60 -12.48 3.60
C GLU A 206 16.92 -12.02 2.17
N PRO A 207 17.83 -12.66 1.40
CA PRO A 207 18.18 -12.15 0.07
C PRO A 207 17.01 -12.14 -0.90
N LYS A 208 16.16 -13.18 -0.85
CA LYS A 208 15.01 -13.30 -1.73
C LYS A 208 13.90 -12.35 -1.31
N THR A 209 13.69 -12.16 -0.01
CA THR A 209 12.75 -11.17 0.53
C THR A 209 13.18 -9.75 0.16
N ALA A 210 14.46 -9.42 0.29
CA ALA A 210 14.99 -8.12 -0.12
C ALA A 210 14.75 -7.84 -1.61
N LYS A 211 15.00 -8.84 -2.47
CA LYS A 211 14.71 -8.72 -3.91
C LYS A 211 13.22 -8.47 -4.18
N LEU A 212 12.31 -9.18 -3.51
CA LEU A 212 10.86 -8.97 -3.63
C LEU A 212 10.49 -7.54 -3.26
N PHE A 213 10.96 -7.06 -2.11
CA PHE A 213 10.61 -5.74 -1.60
C PHE A 213 11.19 -4.63 -2.48
N ARG A 214 12.51 -4.65 -2.72
CA ARG A 214 13.18 -3.57 -3.45
C ARG A 214 12.77 -3.50 -4.91
N LYS A 215 12.68 -4.63 -5.61
CA LYS A 215 12.42 -4.64 -7.07
C LYS A 215 10.94 -4.66 -7.41
N VAL A 216 10.14 -5.47 -6.72
CA VAL A 216 8.76 -5.73 -7.13
C VAL A 216 7.77 -4.86 -6.36
N LEU A 217 7.76 -4.96 -5.02
CA LEU A 217 6.74 -4.27 -4.24
C LEU A 217 6.93 -2.75 -4.26
N PHE A 218 8.15 -2.27 -4.05
CA PHE A 218 8.42 -0.83 -3.93
C PHE A 218 9.13 -0.22 -5.14
N GLY A 219 9.81 -1.01 -6.00
CA GLY A 219 10.50 -0.51 -7.18
C GLY A 219 11.66 0.46 -6.86
N THR A 220 12.30 0.34 -5.69
CA THR A 220 13.44 1.18 -5.29
C THR A 220 14.75 0.76 -5.95
N GLU A 221 14.83 -0.48 -6.45
CA GLU A 221 15.89 -0.99 -7.31
C GLU A 221 15.33 -1.35 -8.70
N LYS A 222 16.15 -1.13 -9.74
CA LYS A 222 15.83 -1.50 -11.13
C LYS A 222 16.20 -2.93 -11.47
#